data_091f166032eaa42bd9970de10d086b7c
#
_entry.id   091f166032eaa42bd9970de10d086b7c
#
_cell.length_a   1.000
_cell.length_b   1.000
_cell.length_c   1.000
_cell.angle_alpha   90.00
_cell.angle_beta   90.00
_cell.angle_gamma   90.00
#
_symmetry.space_group_name_H-M   'P 1'
#
loop_
_entity.id
_entity.type
_entity.pdbx_description
1 polymer ?
#
loop_
_entity_poly.entity_id
_entity_poly.type
_entity_poly.pdbx_seq_one_letter_code
_entity_poly.pdbx_strand_id
1 'polypeptide(L)'
;LSAHRDSLFLNEKIFKRLKAIKTNEYSSLSSEQQRLTDEMIRNFEMNGANLSEQSKERFIEINKKLTELSIKFDQNVLKDTNNSELYISDEKELGGLSEKIKDQAKRLAKNKGYSFGWVFNPTRISMYPFLTSSTNRDLREQLYKMYVNRGKNPNEFNNEEIVREMANLLSLIHI
;
A
#
# COMPACT_ATOMS: atom_id res chain seq x y z
N LEU A 1 8.53 -3.46 -12.76
CA LEU A 1 8.09 -2.06 -12.99
C LEU A 1 9.13 -1.07 -12.45
N SER A 2 9.64 -1.22 -11.18
CA SER A 2 10.64 -0.31 -10.61
C SER A 2 11.91 -0.22 -11.46
N ALA A 3 12.56 -1.34 -11.75
CA ALA A 3 13.79 -1.37 -12.55
C ALA A 3 13.62 -0.73 -13.94
N HIS A 4 12.45 -0.88 -14.58
CA HIS A 4 12.17 -0.20 -15.85
C HIS A 4 12.03 1.31 -15.67
N ARG A 5 11.39 1.76 -14.60
CA ARG A 5 11.29 3.18 -14.25
C ARG A 5 12.67 3.78 -14.02
N ASP A 6 13.51 3.10 -13.24
CA ASP A 6 14.89 3.54 -12.99
C ASP A 6 15.69 3.63 -14.29
N SER A 7 15.60 2.63 -15.19
CA SER A 7 16.26 2.65 -16.51
C SER A 7 15.82 3.80 -17.40
N LEU A 8 14.58 4.27 -17.26
CA LEU A 8 14.07 5.42 -18.01
C LEU A 8 14.60 6.74 -17.44
N PHE A 9 14.40 6.97 -16.13
CA PHE A 9 14.73 8.25 -15.51
C PHE A 9 16.24 8.47 -15.29
N LEU A 10 17.03 7.42 -15.21
CA LEU A 10 18.49 7.49 -15.15
C LEU A 10 19.16 7.50 -16.54
N ASN A 11 18.37 7.54 -17.61
CA ASN A 11 18.91 7.58 -18.97
C ASN A 11 19.44 8.97 -19.34
N GLU A 12 20.76 9.11 -19.32
CA GLU A 12 21.44 10.36 -19.63
C GLU A 12 21.13 10.92 -21.02
N LYS A 13 20.95 10.03 -22.02
CA LYS A 13 20.69 10.50 -23.38
C LYS A 13 19.33 11.20 -23.48
N ILE A 14 18.31 10.64 -22.82
CA ILE A 14 16.98 11.25 -22.78
C ILE A 14 17.04 12.56 -22.00
N PHE A 15 17.69 12.58 -20.84
CA PHE A 15 17.80 13.77 -20.02
C PHE A 15 18.58 14.91 -20.71
N LYS A 16 19.69 14.61 -21.38
CA LYS A 16 20.44 15.57 -22.20
C LYS A 16 19.60 16.18 -23.33
N ARG A 17 18.75 15.36 -23.99
CA ARG A 17 17.83 15.86 -25.01
C ARG A 17 16.77 16.80 -24.43
N LEU A 18 16.17 16.46 -23.30
CA LEU A 18 15.22 17.35 -22.61
C LEU A 18 15.86 18.71 -22.25
N LYS A 19 17.07 18.69 -21.71
CA LYS A 19 17.82 19.91 -21.41
C LYS A 19 18.13 20.72 -22.66
N ALA A 20 18.49 20.08 -23.78
CA ALA A 20 18.75 20.76 -25.04
C ALA A 20 17.50 21.46 -25.58
N ILE A 21 16.32 20.82 -25.51
CA ILE A 21 15.03 21.45 -25.88
C ILE A 21 14.79 22.70 -25.01
N LYS A 22 14.98 22.59 -23.70
CA LYS A 22 14.82 23.73 -22.78
C LYS A 22 15.79 24.87 -23.10
N THR A 23 17.00 24.57 -23.50
CA THR A 23 18.01 25.60 -23.76
C THR A 23 17.85 26.25 -25.14
N ASN A 24 17.55 25.46 -26.17
CA ASN A 24 17.64 25.92 -27.55
C ASN A 24 16.29 26.26 -28.19
N GLU A 25 15.19 25.65 -27.74
CA GLU A 25 13.90 25.69 -28.40
C GLU A 25 12.76 26.20 -27.52
N TYR A 26 13.02 26.44 -26.24
CA TYR A 26 11.99 26.73 -25.23
C TYR A 26 11.08 27.91 -25.60
N SER A 27 11.65 28.99 -26.15
CA SER A 27 10.88 30.18 -26.56
C SER A 27 9.95 29.94 -27.77
N SER A 28 10.20 28.91 -28.57
CA SER A 28 9.39 28.54 -29.73
C SER A 28 8.26 27.57 -29.37
N LEU A 29 8.28 27.01 -28.15
CA LEU A 29 7.27 26.09 -27.66
C LEU A 29 5.99 26.81 -27.23
N SER A 30 4.83 26.17 -27.38
CA SER A 30 3.61 26.64 -26.75
C SER A 30 3.71 26.58 -25.22
N SER A 31 2.86 27.33 -24.52
CA SER A 31 2.84 27.34 -23.05
C SER A 31 2.66 25.95 -22.43
N GLU A 32 1.86 25.10 -23.05
CA GLU A 32 1.67 23.70 -22.62
C GLU A 32 2.93 22.85 -22.83
N GLN A 33 3.61 23.02 -23.96
CA GLN A 33 4.87 22.32 -24.25
C GLN A 33 6.00 22.79 -23.31
N GLN A 34 6.06 24.09 -23.00
CA GLN A 34 7.02 24.65 -22.03
C GLN A 34 6.79 24.01 -20.65
N ARG A 35 5.54 23.98 -20.18
CA ARG A 35 5.18 23.36 -18.91
C ARG A 35 5.52 21.86 -18.90
N LEU A 36 5.19 21.13 -19.96
CA LEU A 36 5.53 19.70 -20.07
C LEU A 36 7.05 19.49 -20.00
N THR A 37 7.82 20.31 -20.70
CA THR A 37 9.30 20.24 -20.68
C THR A 37 9.84 20.46 -19.28
N ASP A 38 9.34 21.47 -18.55
CA ASP A 38 9.75 21.76 -17.18
C ASP A 38 9.38 20.64 -16.22
N GLU A 39 8.16 20.11 -16.30
CA GLU A 39 7.72 18.99 -15.48
C GLU A 39 8.54 17.71 -15.76
N MET A 40 8.83 17.42 -17.01
CA MET A 40 9.68 16.28 -17.38
C MET A 40 11.09 16.41 -16.84
N ILE A 41 11.74 17.55 -17.01
CA ILE A 41 13.09 17.80 -16.46
C ILE A 41 13.07 17.63 -14.95
N ARG A 42 12.12 18.25 -14.26
CA ARG A 42 11.95 18.10 -12.82
C ARG A 42 11.77 16.65 -12.39
N ASN A 43 10.96 15.88 -13.14
CA ASN A 43 10.76 14.46 -12.84
C ASN A 43 12.05 13.66 -13.01
N PHE A 44 12.86 13.93 -14.04
CA PHE A 44 14.17 13.30 -14.20
C PHE A 44 15.11 13.65 -13.05
N GLU A 45 15.18 14.92 -12.64
CA GLU A 45 16.02 15.40 -11.53
C GLU A 45 15.60 14.73 -10.20
N MET A 46 14.30 14.71 -9.90
CA MET A 46 13.77 14.05 -8.70
C MET A 46 13.99 12.54 -8.66
N ASN A 47 14.15 11.89 -9.83
CA ASN A 47 14.47 10.47 -9.93
C ASN A 47 15.98 10.21 -10.14
N GLY A 48 16.84 11.18 -9.84
CA GLY A 48 18.28 10.98 -9.73
C GLY A 48 19.08 11.19 -11.01
N ALA A 49 18.51 11.82 -12.06
CA ALA A 49 19.24 12.04 -13.32
C ALA A 49 20.53 12.88 -13.17
N ASN A 50 20.60 13.74 -12.16
CA ASN A 50 21.76 14.58 -11.85
C ASN A 50 22.79 13.92 -10.91
N LEU A 51 22.52 12.71 -10.42
CA LEU A 51 23.43 11.98 -9.53
C LEU A 51 24.69 11.54 -10.27
N SER A 52 25.81 11.42 -9.52
CA SER A 52 27.01 10.75 -9.99
C SER A 52 26.73 9.26 -10.28
N GLU A 53 27.55 8.61 -11.11
CA GLU A 53 27.36 7.18 -11.42
C GLU A 53 27.34 6.32 -10.13
N GLN A 54 28.25 6.56 -9.21
CA GLN A 54 28.27 5.85 -7.92
C GLN A 54 26.99 6.07 -7.10
N SER A 55 26.45 7.31 -7.11
CA SER A 55 25.20 7.63 -6.42
C SER A 55 23.98 7.02 -7.12
N LYS A 56 23.99 6.89 -8.45
CA LYS A 56 22.95 6.19 -9.22
C LYS A 56 22.88 4.71 -8.89
N GLU A 57 24.05 4.04 -8.82
CA GLU A 57 24.10 2.63 -8.42
C GLU A 57 23.47 2.41 -7.04
N ARG A 58 23.87 3.22 -6.06
CA ARG A 58 23.29 3.18 -4.71
C ARG A 58 21.79 3.48 -4.70
N PHE A 59 21.34 4.45 -5.49
CA PHE A 59 19.92 4.79 -5.62
C PHE A 59 19.10 3.62 -6.17
N ILE A 60 19.62 2.92 -7.18
CA ILE A 60 18.99 1.72 -7.76
C ILE A 60 18.88 0.60 -6.70
N GLU A 61 19.95 0.36 -5.92
CA GLU A 61 19.93 -0.63 -4.84
C GLU A 61 18.87 -0.31 -3.78
N ILE A 62 18.78 0.95 -3.36
CA ILE A 62 17.77 1.40 -2.39
C ILE A 62 16.37 1.21 -2.95
N ASN A 63 16.10 1.61 -4.20
CA ASN A 63 14.80 1.44 -4.83
C ASN A 63 14.40 -0.03 -4.97
N LYS A 64 15.35 -0.90 -5.32
CA LYS A 64 15.12 -2.34 -5.36
C LYS A 64 14.72 -2.87 -3.98
N LYS A 65 15.46 -2.50 -2.94
CA LYS A 65 15.18 -2.92 -1.57
C LYS A 65 13.83 -2.40 -1.06
N LEU A 66 13.51 -1.14 -1.33
CA LEU A 66 12.19 -0.56 -1.01
C LEU A 66 11.05 -1.31 -1.71
N THR A 67 11.25 -1.71 -2.97
CA THR A 67 10.25 -2.48 -3.71
C THR A 67 10.04 -3.86 -3.08
N GLU A 68 11.10 -4.57 -2.71
CA GLU A 68 11.03 -5.86 -2.02
C GLU A 68 10.30 -5.76 -0.68
N LEU A 69 10.64 -4.73 0.12
CA LEU A 69 9.99 -4.46 1.41
C LEU A 69 8.51 -4.11 1.25
N SER A 70 8.15 -3.30 0.24
CA SER A 70 6.76 -2.95 -0.05
C SER A 70 5.93 -4.17 -0.40
N ILE A 71 6.45 -5.06 -1.24
CA ILE A 71 5.77 -6.32 -1.59
C ILE A 71 5.57 -7.19 -0.34
N LYS A 72 6.61 -7.32 0.49
CA LYS A 72 6.52 -8.08 1.74
C LYS A 72 5.51 -7.47 2.71
N PHE A 73 5.50 -6.15 2.84
CA PHE A 73 4.52 -5.42 3.66
C PHE A 73 3.10 -5.74 3.22
N ASP A 74 2.79 -5.60 1.93
CA ASP A 74 1.46 -5.86 1.39
C ASP A 74 1.03 -7.32 1.57
N GLN A 75 1.95 -8.26 1.35
CA GLN A 75 1.69 -9.69 1.56
C GLN A 75 1.41 -10.00 3.04
N ASN A 76 2.14 -9.40 3.96
CA ASN A 76 1.93 -9.58 5.38
C ASN A 76 0.57 -9.02 5.81
N VAL A 77 0.21 -7.80 5.38
CA VAL A 77 -1.12 -7.22 5.66
C VAL A 77 -2.25 -8.09 5.11
N LEU A 78 -2.06 -8.65 3.90
CA LEU A 78 -3.05 -9.53 3.29
C LEU A 78 -3.21 -10.84 4.10
N LYS A 79 -2.10 -11.48 4.47
CA LYS A 79 -2.11 -12.73 5.24
C LYS A 79 -2.69 -12.50 6.63
N ASP A 80 -2.28 -11.44 7.33
CA ASP A 80 -2.80 -11.09 8.65
C ASP A 80 -4.31 -10.80 8.59
N THR A 81 -4.78 -10.11 7.55
CA THR A 81 -6.21 -9.88 7.30
C THR A 81 -6.98 -11.18 7.10
N ASN A 82 -6.44 -12.12 6.32
CA ASN A 82 -7.10 -13.38 6.01
C ASN A 82 -7.13 -14.35 7.20
N ASN A 83 -6.13 -14.23 8.09
CA ASN A 83 -6.04 -15.06 9.30
C ASN A 83 -6.82 -14.47 10.48
N SER A 84 -7.22 -13.20 10.39
CA SER A 84 -8.00 -12.53 11.44
C SER A 84 -9.50 -12.75 11.20
N GLU A 85 -10.21 -13.21 12.24
CA GLU A 85 -11.66 -13.42 12.17
C GLU A 85 -12.34 -13.25 13.53
N LEU A 86 -13.54 -12.69 13.50
CA LEU A 86 -14.46 -12.63 14.62
C LEU A 86 -15.53 -13.70 14.38
N TYR A 87 -15.44 -14.81 15.11
CA TYR A 87 -16.46 -15.85 15.08
C TYR A 87 -17.52 -15.63 16.16
N ILE A 88 -18.78 -15.72 15.78
CA ILE A 88 -19.95 -15.55 16.66
C ILE A 88 -20.81 -16.80 16.55
N SER A 89 -21.08 -17.43 17.67
CA SER A 89 -21.89 -18.65 17.75
C SER A 89 -23.33 -18.40 18.23
N ASP A 90 -23.57 -17.32 18.99
CA ASP A 90 -24.90 -16.98 19.50
C ASP A 90 -25.56 -15.89 18.63
N GLU A 91 -26.71 -16.25 18.05
CA GLU A 91 -27.50 -15.32 17.22
C GLU A 91 -27.95 -14.06 17.97
N LYS A 92 -28.11 -14.14 19.30
CA LYS A 92 -28.49 -12.98 20.12
C LYS A 92 -27.46 -11.84 20.06
N GLU A 93 -26.21 -12.16 19.75
CA GLU A 93 -25.13 -11.17 19.61
C GLU A 93 -25.17 -10.42 18.28
N LEU A 94 -25.99 -10.86 17.32
CA LEU A 94 -26.14 -10.26 16.00
C LEU A 94 -27.17 -9.12 15.93
N GLY A 95 -27.57 -8.58 17.08
CA GLY A 95 -28.55 -7.51 17.16
C GLY A 95 -28.17 -6.31 16.26
N GLY A 96 -29.15 -5.76 15.53
CA GLY A 96 -28.99 -4.64 14.61
C GLY A 96 -28.48 -5.00 13.21
N LEU A 97 -27.99 -6.23 12.99
CA LEU A 97 -27.54 -6.68 11.67
C LEU A 97 -28.72 -7.13 10.81
N SER A 98 -28.72 -6.69 9.55
CA SER A 98 -29.71 -7.15 8.57
C SER A 98 -29.49 -8.62 8.19
N GLU A 99 -30.53 -9.31 7.73
CA GLU A 99 -30.44 -10.70 7.26
C GLU A 99 -29.39 -10.87 6.17
N LYS A 100 -29.27 -9.92 5.27
CA LYS A 100 -28.24 -9.92 4.23
C LYS A 100 -26.82 -9.99 4.81
N ILE A 101 -26.54 -9.24 5.88
CA ILE A 101 -25.22 -9.23 6.54
C ILE A 101 -25.01 -10.55 7.26
N LYS A 102 -26.02 -11.09 7.96
CA LYS A 102 -25.97 -12.38 8.63
C LYS A 102 -25.74 -13.52 7.63
N ASP A 103 -26.40 -13.53 6.48
CA ASP A 103 -26.23 -14.53 5.45
C ASP A 103 -24.80 -14.50 4.86
N GLN A 104 -24.24 -13.32 4.62
CA GLN A 104 -22.86 -13.20 4.15
C GLN A 104 -21.87 -13.77 5.19
N ALA A 105 -22.06 -13.44 6.46
CA ALA A 105 -21.21 -13.93 7.54
C ALA A 105 -21.33 -15.44 7.74
N LYS A 106 -22.54 -16.01 7.58
CA LYS A 106 -22.79 -17.46 7.62
C LYS A 106 -22.10 -18.20 6.47
N ARG A 107 -22.15 -17.63 5.26
CA ARG A 107 -21.40 -18.19 4.11
C ARG A 107 -19.90 -18.16 4.35
N LEU A 108 -19.38 -17.06 4.91
CA LEU A 108 -17.97 -16.96 5.24
C LEU A 108 -17.55 -17.98 6.30
N ALA A 109 -18.38 -18.20 7.34
CA ALA A 109 -18.15 -19.22 8.35
C ALA A 109 -18.07 -20.62 7.69
N LYS A 110 -19.01 -20.95 6.82
CA LYS A 110 -19.00 -22.22 6.08
C LYS A 110 -17.74 -22.38 5.22
N ASN A 111 -17.32 -21.34 4.51
CA ASN A 111 -16.11 -21.36 3.68
C ASN A 111 -14.83 -21.56 4.49
N LYS A 112 -14.85 -21.15 5.76
CA LYS A 112 -13.75 -21.35 6.72
C LYS A 112 -13.84 -22.68 7.48
N GLY A 113 -14.83 -23.53 7.19
CA GLY A 113 -14.96 -24.86 7.77
C GLY A 113 -15.78 -24.93 9.05
N TYR A 114 -16.44 -23.85 9.47
CA TYR A 114 -17.35 -23.88 10.61
C TYR A 114 -18.68 -24.54 10.22
N SER A 115 -19.17 -25.44 11.07
CA SER A 115 -20.45 -26.14 10.86
C SER A 115 -21.68 -25.25 11.16
N PHE A 116 -21.51 -24.21 12.00
CA PHE A 116 -22.54 -23.24 12.36
C PHE A 116 -21.90 -21.90 12.72
N GLY A 117 -22.73 -20.88 12.95
CA GLY A 117 -22.28 -19.55 13.38
C GLY A 117 -21.99 -18.59 12.23
N TRP A 118 -21.40 -17.48 12.58
CA TRP A 118 -21.12 -16.35 11.70
C TRP A 118 -19.68 -15.90 11.85
N VAL A 119 -19.03 -15.61 10.74
CA VAL A 119 -17.67 -15.06 10.73
C VAL A 119 -17.68 -13.67 10.12
N PHE A 120 -17.05 -12.74 10.80
CA PHE A 120 -16.72 -11.42 10.30
C PHE A 120 -15.20 -11.28 10.25
N ASN A 121 -14.69 -10.56 9.28
CA ASN A 121 -13.26 -10.34 9.13
C ASN A 121 -12.94 -8.85 8.95
N PRO A 122 -11.68 -8.41 9.14
CA PRO A 122 -11.29 -7.01 9.01
C PRO A 122 -11.17 -6.53 7.55
N THR A 123 -11.99 -7.06 6.64
CA THR A 123 -12.14 -6.49 5.30
C THR A 123 -13.20 -5.40 5.31
N ARG A 124 -13.09 -4.41 4.43
CA ARG A 124 -14.06 -3.30 4.35
C ARG A 124 -15.49 -3.80 4.14
N ILE A 125 -15.67 -4.82 3.32
CA ILE A 125 -16.99 -5.39 2.98
C ILE A 125 -17.66 -6.04 4.19
N SER A 126 -16.88 -6.69 5.06
CA SER A 126 -17.40 -7.36 6.26
C SER A 126 -17.49 -6.39 7.45
N MET A 127 -16.44 -5.61 7.68
CA MET A 127 -16.31 -4.78 8.87
C MET A 127 -17.25 -3.56 8.86
N TYR A 128 -17.30 -2.76 7.79
CA TYR A 128 -18.09 -1.52 7.81
C TYR A 128 -19.59 -1.75 8.09
N PRO A 129 -20.27 -2.69 7.39
CA PRO A 129 -21.68 -2.97 7.70
C PRO A 129 -21.87 -3.44 9.14
N PHE A 130 -20.93 -4.24 9.69
CA PHE A 130 -20.99 -4.69 11.08
C PHE A 130 -20.84 -3.52 12.05
N LEU A 131 -19.82 -2.69 11.88
CA LEU A 131 -19.58 -1.54 12.77
C LEU A 131 -20.73 -0.52 12.74
N THR A 132 -21.38 -0.35 11.58
CA THR A 132 -22.48 0.59 11.41
C THR A 132 -23.77 0.10 12.04
N SER A 133 -24.06 -1.20 11.99
CA SER A 133 -25.39 -1.74 12.29
C SER A 133 -25.46 -2.56 13.58
N SER A 134 -24.37 -3.22 14.00
CA SER A 134 -24.39 -4.05 15.21
C SER A 134 -24.67 -3.21 16.46
N THR A 135 -25.57 -3.71 17.31
CA THR A 135 -25.85 -3.11 18.64
C THR A 135 -24.83 -3.55 19.69
N ASN A 136 -24.07 -4.65 19.44
CA ASN A 136 -23.07 -5.17 20.37
C ASN A 136 -21.78 -4.35 20.29
N ARG A 137 -21.56 -3.48 21.28
CA ARG A 137 -20.40 -2.58 21.33
C ARG A 137 -19.08 -3.32 21.45
N ASP A 138 -19.03 -4.39 22.23
CA ASP A 138 -17.79 -5.13 22.49
C ASP A 138 -17.32 -5.87 21.24
N LEU A 139 -18.23 -6.45 20.47
CA LEU A 139 -17.91 -7.08 19.20
C LEU A 139 -17.50 -6.05 18.13
N ARG A 140 -18.12 -4.86 18.13
CA ARG A 140 -17.65 -3.75 17.27
C ARG A 140 -16.22 -3.35 17.62
N GLU A 141 -15.89 -3.22 18.90
CA GLU A 141 -14.53 -2.89 19.34
C GLU A 141 -13.52 -3.96 18.93
N GLN A 142 -13.88 -5.25 19.11
CA GLN A 142 -13.01 -6.36 18.71
C GLN A 142 -12.70 -6.32 17.21
N LEU A 143 -13.72 -6.21 16.37
CA LEU A 143 -13.55 -6.16 14.93
C LEU A 143 -12.78 -4.91 14.46
N TYR A 144 -13.02 -3.77 15.09
CA TYR A 144 -12.27 -2.54 14.86
C TYR A 144 -10.78 -2.71 15.22
N LYS A 145 -10.47 -3.29 16.37
CA LYS A 145 -9.09 -3.57 16.78
C LYS A 145 -8.38 -4.53 15.81
N MET A 146 -9.09 -5.53 15.32
CA MET A 146 -8.54 -6.41 14.28
C MET A 146 -8.18 -5.62 13.01
N TYR A 147 -9.02 -4.65 12.63
CA TYR A 147 -8.78 -3.82 11.44
C TYR A 147 -7.58 -2.88 11.60
N VAL A 148 -7.51 -2.14 12.71
CA VAL A 148 -6.45 -1.12 12.91
C VAL A 148 -5.08 -1.74 13.23
N ASN A 149 -5.05 -2.97 13.72
CA ASN A 149 -3.82 -3.68 14.04
C ASN A 149 -3.30 -4.59 12.93
N ARG A 150 -3.91 -4.57 11.73
CA ARG A 150 -3.43 -5.37 10.60
C ARG A 150 -1.98 -5.06 10.27
N GLY A 151 -1.17 -6.10 10.20
CA GLY A 151 0.27 -6.01 10.00
C GLY A 151 1.05 -5.48 11.21
N LYS A 152 0.39 -5.33 12.37
CA LYS A 152 1.01 -4.94 13.65
C LYS A 152 0.79 -5.99 14.75
N ASN A 153 0.02 -7.03 14.47
CA ASN A 153 -0.21 -8.10 15.44
C ASN A 153 1.12 -8.80 15.79
N PRO A 154 1.28 -9.33 17.03
CA PRO A 154 2.49 -10.03 17.45
C PRO A 154 2.55 -11.44 16.83
N ASN A 155 2.64 -11.53 15.53
CA ASN A 155 2.72 -12.75 14.74
C ASN A 155 3.76 -12.61 13.62
N GLU A 156 3.92 -13.65 12.81
CA GLU A 156 4.88 -13.69 11.69
C GLU A 156 4.61 -12.66 10.58
N PHE A 157 3.45 -11.99 10.60
CA PHE A 157 3.05 -10.96 9.61
C PHE A 157 3.24 -9.54 10.14
N ASN A 158 3.92 -9.36 11.27
CA ASN A 158 4.23 -8.05 11.82
C ASN A 158 5.16 -7.26 10.88
N ASN A 159 4.81 -6.02 10.59
CA ASN A 159 5.52 -5.15 9.65
C ASN A 159 6.36 -4.06 10.34
N GLU A 160 6.46 -4.03 11.66
CA GLU A 160 7.16 -2.93 12.36
C GLU A 160 8.62 -2.78 11.92
N GLU A 161 9.35 -3.90 11.78
CA GLU A 161 10.74 -3.87 11.31
C GLU A 161 10.83 -3.47 9.82
N ILE A 162 9.88 -3.92 8.99
CA ILE A 162 9.80 -3.53 7.58
C ILE A 162 9.60 -2.03 7.45
N VAL A 163 8.67 -1.45 8.22
CA VAL A 163 8.41 0.00 8.22
C VAL A 163 9.64 0.78 8.68
N ARG A 164 10.33 0.31 9.72
CA ARG A 164 11.55 0.94 10.20
C ARG A 164 12.66 0.92 9.15
N GLU A 165 12.86 -0.22 8.50
CA GLU A 165 13.86 -0.35 7.41
C GLU A 165 13.50 0.54 6.22
N MET A 166 12.23 0.58 5.80
CA MET A 166 11.76 1.47 4.72
C MET A 166 11.98 2.93 5.08
N ALA A 167 11.69 3.36 6.31
CA ALA A 167 11.91 4.73 6.75
C ALA A 167 13.40 5.11 6.71
N ASN A 168 14.28 4.22 7.14
CA ASN A 168 15.72 4.40 7.06
C ASN A 168 16.21 4.52 5.62
N LEU A 169 15.74 3.66 4.71
CA LEU A 169 16.11 3.71 3.30
C LEU A 169 15.61 4.99 2.62
N LEU A 170 14.39 5.43 2.94
CA LEU A 170 13.83 6.68 2.42
C LEU A 170 14.63 7.90 2.89
N SER A 171 15.15 7.89 4.13
CA SER A 171 15.99 8.98 4.62
C SER A 171 17.30 9.10 3.84
N LEU A 172 17.84 7.99 3.31
CA LEU A 172 19.08 7.98 2.52
C LEU A 172 18.91 8.52 1.09
N ILE A 173 17.69 8.57 0.57
CA ILE A 173 17.41 9.12 -0.76
C ILE A 173 17.42 10.66 -0.73
N HIS A 174 17.12 11.26 0.42
CA HIS A 174 17.02 12.72 0.58
C HIS A 174 18.32 13.40 1.03
N ILE A 175 19.40 12.65 1.15
CA ILE A 175 20.74 13.20 1.43
C ILE A 175 21.55 13.25 0.15
#